data_57d92c4f7cac579eb9d390baa316082d
#
_entry.id   57d92c4f7cac579eb9d390baa316082d
#
_cell.length_a   1.000
_cell.length_b   1.000
_cell.length_c   1.000
_cell.angle_alpha   90.00
_cell.angle_beta   90.00
_cell.angle_gamma   90.00
#
_symmetry.space_group_name_H-M   'P 1'
#
loop_
_entity.id
_entity.type
_entity.pdbx_description
1 polymer ?
#
loop_
_entity_poly.entity_id
_entity_poly.type
_entity_poly.pdbx_seq_one_letter_code
_entity_poly.pdbx_strand_id
1 'polypeptide(L)'
;MAPPEQALDASYQGQRVLVTGGLGFIGSNLALRLAHAGAEVTVLDSLIPQHGGDLRNLDPHANRFRIEHEDMRNGNALRRHVQGQEVIFHLAGQVSHGDSMRDPELDLGINCVSTLNLVEACRHLNPKAILVFTSTRQVYGRPQRLPVREEDPVVPVDTNGINKLAAEYYHLLYHRIYDVRSVILRLTNTYGPRQQLRNDRQGVTSVLLWRALRGERIQIFGDGAQRRDFDHVDDVVEALMLA
;
A
#
# COMPACT_ATOMS: atom_id res chain seq x y z
N MET A 1 2.20 3.75 -32.80
CA MET A 1 1.96 3.18 -31.45
C MET A 1 1.42 4.29 -30.56
N ALA A 2 0.38 4.01 -29.80
CA ALA A 2 -0.08 4.95 -28.75
C ALA A 2 1.08 5.22 -27.77
N PRO A 3 1.14 6.43 -27.16
CA PRO A 3 2.07 6.69 -26.06
C PRO A 3 1.92 5.63 -24.96
N PRO A 4 2.99 5.26 -24.23
CA PRO A 4 2.95 4.19 -23.22
C PRO A 4 1.84 4.39 -22.18
N GLU A 5 1.57 5.62 -21.78
CA GLU A 5 0.50 5.97 -20.84
C GLU A 5 -0.89 5.66 -21.40
N GLN A 6 -1.17 5.97 -22.68
CA GLN A 6 -2.47 5.66 -23.30
C GLN A 6 -2.68 4.14 -23.44
N ALA A 7 -1.62 3.38 -23.68
CA ALA A 7 -1.69 1.92 -23.72
C ALA A 7 -1.99 1.34 -22.33
N LEU A 8 -1.39 1.89 -21.29
CA LEU A 8 -1.64 1.51 -19.89
C LEU A 8 -3.09 1.81 -19.49
N ASP A 9 -3.60 3.00 -19.82
CA ASP A 9 -4.99 3.36 -19.54
C ASP A 9 -5.97 2.42 -20.23
N ALA A 10 -5.73 2.13 -21.51
CA ALA A 10 -6.59 1.22 -22.28
C ALA A 10 -6.66 -0.19 -21.66
N SER A 11 -5.62 -0.64 -20.96
CA SER A 11 -5.62 -1.95 -20.29
C SER A 11 -6.57 -2.02 -19.11
N TYR A 12 -6.92 -0.89 -18.49
CA TYR A 12 -7.83 -0.81 -17.34
C TYR A 12 -9.27 -0.44 -17.71
N GLN A 13 -9.54 -0.10 -18.99
CA GLN A 13 -10.87 0.29 -19.43
C GLN A 13 -11.91 -0.80 -19.14
N GLY A 14 -12.90 -0.50 -18.31
CA GLY A 14 -13.97 -1.43 -17.92
C GLY A 14 -13.56 -2.58 -16.98
N GLN A 15 -12.30 -2.62 -16.53
CA GLN A 15 -11.86 -3.62 -15.55
C GLN A 15 -12.44 -3.33 -14.16
N ARG A 16 -12.86 -4.38 -13.46
CA ARG A 16 -13.29 -4.31 -12.07
C ARG A 16 -12.06 -4.43 -11.16
N VAL A 17 -11.82 -3.38 -10.40
CA VAL A 17 -10.62 -3.25 -9.57
C VAL A 17 -10.99 -2.99 -8.11
N LEU A 18 -10.40 -3.76 -7.21
CA LEU A 18 -10.47 -3.52 -5.77
C LEU A 18 -9.19 -2.85 -5.29
N VAL A 19 -9.33 -1.71 -4.59
CA VAL A 19 -8.20 -1.03 -3.92
C VAL A 19 -8.45 -1.07 -2.42
N THR A 20 -7.70 -1.91 -1.69
CA THR A 20 -7.73 -1.92 -0.23
C THR A 20 -6.81 -0.83 0.32
N GLY A 21 -7.21 -0.15 1.39
CA GLY A 21 -6.52 1.06 1.84
C GLY A 21 -6.69 2.24 0.88
N GLY A 22 -7.77 2.22 0.09
CA GLY A 22 -7.98 3.18 -1.00
C GLY A 22 -8.37 4.59 -0.55
N LEU A 23 -8.64 4.81 0.74
CA LEU A 23 -8.80 6.14 1.32
C LEU A 23 -7.50 6.69 1.92
N GLY A 24 -6.42 5.90 1.91
CA GLY A 24 -5.09 6.32 2.33
C GLY A 24 -4.36 7.14 1.26
N PHE A 25 -3.12 7.52 1.56
CA PHE A 25 -2.26 8.34 0.70
C PHE A 25 -2.06 7.72 -0.69
N ILE A 26 -1.40 6.58 -0.79
CA ILE A 26 -1.10 5.95 -2.10
C ILE A 26 -2.38 5.40 -2.73
N GLY A 27 -3.25 4.77 -1.91
CA GLY A 27 -4.48 4.14 -2.39
C GLY A 27 -5.44 5.11 -3.06
N SER A 28 -5.60 6.33 -2.53
CA SER A 28 -6.48 7.35 -3.14
C SER A 28 -5.92 7.90 -4.45
N ASN A 29 -4.60 8.08 -4.55
CA ASN A 29 -3.96 8.47 -5.81
C ASN A 29 -4.15 7.39 -6.88
N LEU A 30 -3.94 6.12 -6.51
CA LEU A 30 -4.17 4.98 -7.40
C LEU A 30 -5.64 4.86 -7.83
N ALA A 31 -6.58 4.94 -6.88
CA ALA A 31 -8.01 4.86 -7.17
C ALA A 31 -8.44 5.93 -8.19
N LEU A 32 -8.00 7.18 -7.99
CA LEU A 32 -8.29 8.28 -8.92
C LEU A 32 -7.69 8.02 -10.31
N ARG A 33 -6.46 7.53 -10.39
CA ARG A 33 -5.78 7.24 -11.65
C ARG A 33 -6.45 6.09 -12.39
N LEU A 34 -6.85 5.01 -11.70
CA LEU A 34 -7.60 3.88 -12.25
C LEU A 34 -8.98 4.31 -12.78
N ALA A 35 -9.70 5.14 -12.01
CA ALA A 35 -10.99 5.68 -12.46
C ALA A 35 -10.83 6.61 -13.67
N HIS A 36 -9.71 7.33 -13.80
CA HIS A 36 -9.39 8.11 -14.99
C HIS A 36 -9.14 7.20 -16.21
N ALA A 37 -8.48 6.07 -16.01
CA ALA A 37 -8.26 5.05 -17.03
C ALA A 37 -9.54 4.26 -17.40
N GLY A 38 -10.68 4.56 -16.76
CA GLY A 38 -11.98 3.94 -17.06
C GLY A 38 -12.25 2.62 -16.35
N ALA A 39 -11.51 2.29 -15.29
CA ALA A 39 -11.79 1.13 -14.44
C ALA A 39 -13.03 1.34 -13.56
N GLU A 40 -13.73 0.23 -13.23
CA GLU A 40 -14.78 0.17 -12.22
C GLU A 40 -14.13 -0.08 -10.85
N VAL A 41 -13.86 0.99 -10.11
CA VAL A 41 -13.06 0.92 -8.89
C VAL A 41 -13.93 0.79 -7.65
N THR A 42 -13.69 -0.28 -6.89
CA THR A 42 -14.17 -0.44 -5.51
C THR A 42 -13.04 -0.10 -4.55
N VAL A 43 -13.30 0.81 -3.63
CA VAL A 43 -12.40 1.21 -2.55
C VAL A 43 -12.84 0.55 -1.26
N LEU A 44 -11.94 -0.15 -0.59
CA LEU A 44 -12.18 -0.77 0.71
C LEU A 44 -11.21 -0.19 1.73
N ASP A 45 -11.75 0.40 2.81
CA ASP A 45 -10.95 1.00 3.87
C ASP A 45 -11.72 0.93 5.20
N SER A 46 -11.01 0.68 6.29
CA SER A 46 -11.59 0.60 7.61
C SER A 46 -11.61 1.94 8.35
N LEU A 47 -10.95 2.97 7.81
CA LEU A 47 -10.79 4.29 8.42
C LEU A 47 -10.33 4.21 9.89
N ILE A 48 -9.41 3.31 10.20
CA ILE A 48 -8.84 3.21 11.56
C ILE A 48 -8.25 4.59 11.93
N PRO A 49 -8.68 5.19 13.03
CA PRO A 49 -8.21 6.51 13.43
C PRO A 49 -6.68 6.60 13.44
N GLN A 50 -6.14 7.70 12.93
CA GLN A 50 -4.70 7.99 12.86
C GLN A 50 -3.87 7.11 11.91
N HIS A 51 -4.48 6.21 11.12
CA HIS A 51 -3.77 5.37 10.15
C HIS A 51 -3.81 5.91 8.71
N GLY A 52 -4.26 7.14 8.50
CA GLY A 52 -4.09 7.86 7.23
C GLY A 52 -5.27 7.81 6.27
N GLY A 53 -6.28 6.96 6.50
CA GLY A 53 -7.50 6.95 5.71
C GLY A 53 -8.36 8.21 5.96
N ASP A 54 -8.81 8.86 4.87
CA ASP A 54 -9.67 10.04 4.93
C ASP A 54 -10.55 10.10 3.67
N LEU A 55 -11.87 10.21 3.85
CA LEU A 55 -12.82 10.33 2.74
C LEU A 55 -12.52 11.54 1.84
N ARG A 56 -11.97 12.62 2.42
CA ARG A 56 -11.58 13.81 1.67
C ARG A 56 -10.51 13.56 0.63
N ASN A 57 -9.76 12.47 0.74
CA ASN A 57 -8.74 12.11 -0.26
C ASN A 57 -9.34 11.78 -1.62
N LEU A 58 -10.64 11.42 -1.69
CA LEU A 58 -11.37 11.19 -2.94
C LEU A 58 -12.32 12.35 -3.33
N ASP A 59 -12.45 13.39 -2.50
CA ASP A 59 -13.24 14.57 -2.87
C ASP A 59 -12.59 15.36 -4.02
N PRO A 60 -13.39 15.96 -4.93
CA PRO A 60 -14.86 15.88 -5.08
C PRO A 60 -15.35 14.66 -5.90
N HIS A 61 -14.54 13.64 -6.10
CA HIS A 61 -14.78 12.52 -7.03
C HIS A 61 -15.39 11.28 -6.35
N ALA A 62 -15.79 11.35 -5.09
CA ALA A 62 -16.26 10.21 -4.30
C ALA A 62 -17.40 9.42 -4.98
N ASN A 63 -18.27 10.09 -5.74
CA ASN A 63 -19.38 9.48 -6.49
C ASN A 63 -18.93 8.59 -7.67
N ARG A 64 -17.66 8.59 -8.03
CA ARG A 64 -17.09 7.72 -9.09
C ARG A 64 -16.66 6.35 -8.55
N PHE A 65 -16.74 6.13 -7.24
CA PHE A 65 -16.25 4.94 -6.56
C PHE A 65 -17.35 4.23 -5.81
N ARG A 66 -17.26 2.91 -5.75
CA ARG A 66 -17.93 2.13 -4.74
C ARG A 66 -17.04 2.11 -3.50
N ILE A 67 -17.43 2.83 -2.43
CA ILE A 67 -16.67 2.91 -1.20
C ILE A 67 -17.28 1.98 -0.16
N GLU A 68 -16.48 1.04 0.34
CA GLU A 68 -16.86 0.04 1.32
C GLU A 68 -16.06 0.24 2.61
N HIS A 69 -16.79 0.44 3.72
CA HIS A 69 -16.22 0.57 5.05
C HIS A 69 -16.08 -0.80 5.71
N GLU A 70 -14.94 -1.45 5.52
CA GLU A 70 -14.71 -2.79 6.05
C GLU A 70 -13.26 -2.96 6.53
N ASP A 71 -13.11 -3.73 7.58
CA ASP A 71 -11.81 -4.09 8.12
C ASP A 71 -11.32 -5.40 7.49
N MET A 72 -10.16 -5.39 6.88
CA MET A 72 -9.56 -6.57 6.25
C MET A 72 -9.22 -7.69 7.24
N ARG A 73 -9.17 -7.43 8.52
CA ARG A 73 -9.07 -8.45 9.56
C ARG A 73 -10.33 -9.33 9.64
N ASN A 74 -11.45 -8.82 9.15
CA ASN A 74 -12.69 -9.58 8.99
C ASN A 74 -12.68 -10.36 7.67
N GLY A 75 -12.20 -11.60 7.71
CA GLY A 75 -12.14 -12.47 6.52
C GLY A 75 -13.50 -12.69 5.83
N ASN A 76 -14.62 -12.64 6.57
CA ASN A 76 -15.96 -12.78 5.95
C ASN A 76 -16.32 -11.56 5.10
N ALA A 77 -15.91 -10.35 5.50
CA ALA A 77 -16.08 -9.15 4.70
C ALA A 77 -15.30 -9.25 3.38
N LEU A 78 -14.03 -9.63 3.44
CA LEU A 78 -13.18 -9.80 2.27
C LEU A 78 -13.76 -10.76 1.24
N ARG A 79 -14.36 -11.88 1.67
CA ARG A 79 -14.96 -12.87 0.78
C ARG A 79 -16.02 -12.28 -0.15
N ARG A 80 -16.76 -11.25 0.26
CA ARG A 80 -17.74 -10.56 -0.59
C ARG A 80 -17.07 -9.64 -1.62
N HIS A 81 -15.98 -8.98 -1.23
CA HIS A 81 -15.37 -7.94 -2.04
C HIS A 81 -14.37 -8.46 -3.07
N VAL A 82 -13.77 -9.65 -2.85
CA VAL A 82 -12.83 -10.24 -3.82
C VAL A 82 -13.53 -10.83 -5.05
N GLN A 83 -14.81 -11.20 -4.94
CA GLN A 83 -15.52 -11.87 -6.03
C GLN A 83 -15.68 -10.95 -7.24
N GLY A 84 -15.35 -11.49 -8.41
CA GLY A 84 -15.50 -10.79 -9.67
C GLY A 84 -14.49 -9.67 -9.94
N GLN A 85 -13.56 -9.40 -9.07
CA GLN A 85 -12.46 -8.45 -9.33
C GLN A 85 -11.45 -9.05 -10.31
N GLU A 86 -10.94 -8.24 -11.21
CA GLU A 86 -9.91 -8.65 -12.17
C GLU A 86 -8.51 -8.35 -11.61
N VAL A 87 -8.38 -7.20 -10.95
CA VAL A 87 -7.15 -6.79 -10.24
C VAL A 87 -7.49 -6.35 -8.82
N ILE A 88 -6.67 -6.75 -7.87
CA ILE A 88 -6.78 -6.39 -6.46
C ILE A 88 -5.48 -5.74 -6.01
N PHE A 89 -5.52 -4.44 -5.77
CA PHE A 89 -4.41 -3.70 -5.19
C PHE A 89 -4.50 -3.75 -3.67
N HIS A 90 -3.56 -4.45 -3.04
CA HIS A 90 -3.50 -4.61 -1.60
C HIS A 90 -2.55 -3.58 -0.98
N LEU A 91 -3.13 -2.40 -0.65
CA LEU A 91 -2.41 -1.28 -0.05
C LEU A 91 -2.80 -1.03 1.42
N ALA A 92 -3.87 -1.67 1.91
CA ALA A 92 -4.24 -1.57 3.32
C ALA A 92 -3.07 -2.05 4.19
N GLY A 93 -2.68 -1.23 5.15
CA GLY A 93 -1.57 -1.56 6.03
C GLY A 93 -1.31 -0.46 7.05
N GLN A 94 -0.76 -0.86 8.19
CA GLN A 94 -0.13 0.03 9.14
C GLN A 94 1.32 0.27 8.68
N VAL A 95 1.80 1.51 8.69
CA VAL A 95 3.10 1.90 8.09
C VAL A 95 4.04 2.59 9.09
N SER A 96 3.59 2.82 10.33
CA SER A 96 4.37 3.50 11.36
C SER A 96 5.26 2.51 12.11
N HIS A 97 6.58 2.65 11.99
CA HIS A 97 7.55 1.91 12.78
C HIS A 97 7.29 2.06 14.29
N GLY A 98 7.07 3.30 14.77
CA GLY A 98 6.85 3.56 16.18
C GLY A 98 5.58 2.93 16.74
N ASP A 99 4.50 2.93 15.96
CA ASP A 99 3.23 2.35 16.39
C ASP A 99 3.28 0.82 16.35
N SER A 100 3.96 0.21 15.37
CA SER A 100 4.16 -1.24 15.31
C SER A 100 4.91 -1.80 16.51
N MET A 101 5.82 -1.01 17.09
CA MET A 101 6.57 -1.39 18.28
C MET A 101 5.78 -1.17 19.59
N ARG A 102 4.79 -0.23 19.58
CA ARG A 102 3.91 -0.01 20.74
C ARG A 102 2.76 -0.98 20.81
N ASP A 103 2.20 -1.33 19.65
CA ASP A 103 1.07 -2.26 19.51
C ASP A 103 1.37 -3.29 18.41
N PRO A 104 2.21 -4.29 18.72
CA PRO A 104 2.62 -5.31 17.77
C PRO A 104 1.47 -6.22 17.33
N GLU A 105 0.47 -6.45 18.19
CA GLU A 105 -0.68 -7.29 17.88
C GLU A 105 -1.59 -6.61 16.84
N LEU A 106 -1.82 -5.30 16.96
CA LEU A 106 -2.55 -4.53 15.97
C LEU A 106 -1.83 -4.54 14.62
N ASP A 107 -0.50 -4.33 14.62
CA ASP A 107 0.31 -4.36 13.40
C ASP A 107 0.29 -5.75 12.74
N LEU A 108 0.42 -6.83 13.52
CA LEU A 108 0.28 -8.21 13.05
C LEU A 108 -1.09 -8.43 12.39
N GLY A 109 -2.14 -8.00 13.06
CA GLY A 109 -3.51 -8.11 12.55
C GLY A 109 -3.70 -7.40 11.22
N ILE A 110 -3.23 -6.15 11.13
CA ILE A 110 -3.41 -5.31 9.94
C ILE A 110 -2.49 -5.74 8.79
N ASN A 111 -1.23 -6.06 9.03
CA ASN A 111 -0.26 -6.29 7.95
C ASN A 111 -0.10 -7.75 7.56
N CYS A 112 -0.30 -8.70 8.48
CA CYS A 112 -0.07 -10.12 8.22
C CYS A 112 -1.37 -10.92 8.15
N VAL A 113 -2.22 -10.86 9.20
CA VAL A 113 -3.47 -11.64 9.24
C VAL A 113 -4.44 -11.20 8.15
N SER A 114 -4.56 -9.90 7.89
CA SER A 114 -5.41 -9.39 6.80
C SER A 114 -4.93 -9.85 5.42
N THR A 115 -3.61 -9.93 5.21
CA THR A 115 -3.04 -10.48 3.98
C THR A 115 -3.38 -11.95 3.82
N LEU A 116 -3.23 -12.76 4.88
CA LEU A 116 -3.63 -14.16 4.84
C LEU A 116 -5.12 -14.32 4.51
N ASN A 117 -5.98 -13.52 5.14
CA ASN A 117 -7.42 -13.53 4.84
C ASN A 117 -7.70 -13.20 3.36
N LEU A 118 -6.96 -12.24 2.79
CA LEU A 118 -7.13 -11.84 1.40
C LEU A 118 -6.72 -12.95 0.44
N VAL A 119 -5.52 -13.52 0.60
CA VAL A 119 -5.04 -14.58 -0.32
C VAL A 119 -5.87 -15.85 -0.21
N GLU A 120 -6.37 -16.20 1.00
CA GLU A 120 -7.33 -17.29 1.21
C GLU A 120 -8.68 -17.01 0.53
N ALA A 121 -9.20 -15.80 0.64
CA ALA A 121 -10.43 -15.41 -0.04
C ALA A 121 -10.27 -15.50 -1.56
N CYS A 122 -9.16 -15.01 -2.11
CA CYS A 122 -8.86 -15.09 -3.54
C CYS A 122 -8.72 -16.54 -4.01
N ARG A 123 -7.94 -17.36 -3.30
CA ARG A 123 -7.78 -18.79 -3.61
C ARG A 123 -9.11 -19.51 -3.79
N HIS A 124 -10.08 -19.26 -2.90
CA HIS A 124 -11.34 -19.98 -2.90
C HIS A 124 -12.42 -19.38 -3.80
N LEU A 125 -12.43 -18.06 -3.96
CA LEU A 125 -13.57 -17.36 -4.56
C LEU A 125 -13.21 -16.61 -5.84
N ASN A 126 -11.94 -16.31 -6.06
CA ASN A 126 -11.48 -15.59 -7.25
C ASN A 126 -10.00 -15.87 -7.58
N PRO A 127 -9.65 -17.15 -7.91
CA PRO A 127 -8.25 -17.53 -8.15
C PRO A 127 -7.65 -16.89 -9.41
N LYS A 128 -8.47 -16.28 -10.26
CA LYS A 128 -8.00 -15.63 -11.50
C LYS A 128 -7.58 -14.17 -11.31
N ALA A 129 -7.93 -13.54 -10.18
CA ALA A 129 -7.53 -12.18 -9.91
C ALA A 129 -6.00 -12.03 -9.88
N ILE A 130 -5.51 -10.87 -10.33
CA ILE A 130 -4.12 -10.47 -10.12
C ILE A 130 -4.07 -9.65 -8.84
N LEU A 131 -3.20 -10.06 -7.91
CA LEU A 131 -2.96 -9.33 -6.67
C LEU A 131 -1.67 -8.51 -6.82
N VAL A 132 -1.75 -7.22 -6.55
CA VAL A 132 -0.59 -6.32 -6.50
C VAL A 132 -0.44 -5.84 -5.05
N PHE A 133 0.62 -6.26 -4.39
CA PHE A 133 0.86 -5.99 -2.96
C PHE A 133 1.95 -4.95 -2.77
N THR A 134 1.68 -3.95 -1.94
CA THR A 134 2.68 -2.98 -1.49
C THR A 134 3.38 -3.46 -0.23
N SER A 135 4.63 -3.86 -0.39
CA SER A 135 5.57 -4.12 0.69
C SER A 135 6.44 -2.89 0.95
N THR A 136 7.52 -3.05 1.68
CA THR A 136 8.35 -1.95 2.16
C THR A 136 9.83 -2.30 2.13
N ARG A 137 10.69 -1.30 1.92
CA ARG A 137 12.14 -1.44 2.10
C ARG A 137 12.55 -1.86 3.53
N GLN A 138 11.66 -1.73 4.52
CA GLN A 138 11.94 -2.12 5.91
C GLN A 138 12.24 -3.62 6.06
N VAL A 139 11.81 -4.46 5.10
CA VAL A 139 12.13 -5.89 5.08
C VAL A 139 13.65 -6.15 5.03
N TYR A 140 14.43 -5.25 4.46
CA TYR A 140 15.89 -5.37 4.39
C TYR A 140 16.61 -5.01 5.70
N GLY A 141 15.92 -4.29 6.61
CA GLY A 141 16.51 -3.83 7.87
C GLY A 141 17.72 -2.93 7.66
N ARG A 142 18.89 -3.38 8.11
CA ARG A 142 20.18 -2.69 7.88
C ARG A 142 20.91 -3.35 6.73
N PRO A 143 20.86 -2.78 5.51
CA PRO A 143 21.47 -3.40 4.35
C PRO A 143 23.00 -3.45 4.48
N GLN A 144 23.59 -4.51 3.96
CA GLN A 144 25.05 -4.71 3.96
C GLN A 144 25.75 -3.90 2.86
N ARG A 145 25.00 -3.53 1.81
CA ARG A 145 25.50 -2.72 0.67
C ARG A 145 24.43 -1.75 0.19
N LEU A 146 24.87 -0.72 -0.52
CA LEU A 146 24.04 0.26 -1.23
C LEU A 146 24.54 0.41 -2.67
N PRO A 147 23.64 0.54 -3.67
CA PRO A 147 22.18 0.40 -3.56
C PRO A 147 21.75 -1.03 -3.23
N VAL A 148 20.60 -1.16 -2.55
CA VAL A 148 19.99 -2.45 -2.22
C VAL A 148 19.38 -3.06 -3.49
N ARG A 149 19.44 -4.40 -3.61
CA ARG A 149 18.82 -5.18 -4.67
C ARG A 149 17.75 -6.12 -4.10
N GLU A 150 16.86 -6.60 -4.95
CA GLU A 150 15.75 -7.47 -4.54
C GLU A 150 16.24 -8.81 -3.97
N GLU A 151 17.38 -9.32 -4.45
CA GLU A 151 18.01 -10.56 -3.97
C GLU A 151 18.83 -10.40 -2.66
N ASP A 152 18.98 -9.16 -2.16
CA ASP A 152 19.72 -8.94 -0.92
C ASP A 152 18.99 -9.54 0.29
N PRO A 153 19.72 -9.96 1.33
CA PRO A 153 19.13 -10.59 2.50
C PRO A 153 18.07 -9.71 3.16
N VAL A 154 16.91 -10.29 3.46
CA VAL A 154 15.82 -9.64 4.18
C VAL A 154 15.93 -9.96 5.68
N VAL A 155 16.29 -8.95 6.48
CA VAL A 155 16.51 -9.07 7.93
C VAL A 155 15.85 -7.87 8.61
N PRO A 156 14.50 -7.87 8.74
CA PRO A 156 13.77 -6.74 9.32
C PRO A 156 14.19 -6.51 10.77
N VAL A 157 14.13 -5.24 11.20
CA VAL A 157 14.56 -4.79 12.53
C VAL A 157 13.42 -4.23 13.38
N ASP A 158 12.20 -4.32 12.88
CA ASP A 158 10.99 -3.88 13.57
C ASP A 158 9.79 -4.79 13.25
N THR A 159 8.75 -4.68 14.04
CA THR A 159 7.52 -5.49 13.89
C THR A 159 6.85 -5.27 12.54
N ASN A 160 6.82 -4.04 12.04
CA ASN A 160 6.21 -3.73 10.74
C ASN A 160 6.94 -4.45 9.59
N GLY A 161 8.27 -4.39 9.58
CA GLY A 161 9.10 -5.10 8.60
C GLY A 161 8.92 -6.62 8.68
N ILE A 162 8.82 -7.19 9.89
CA ILE A 162 8.56 -8.63 10.09
C ILE A 162 7.19 -9.01 9.50
N ASN A 163 6.14 -8.27 9.83
CA ASN A 163 4.78 -8.57 9.39
C ASN A 163 4.60 -8.37 7.88
N LYS A 164 5.23 -7.35 7.29
CA LYS A 164 5.25 -7.15 5.84
C LYS A 164 6.03 -8.26 5.13
N LEU A 165 7.15 -8.71 5.68
CA LEU A 165 7.90 -9.85 5.12
C LEU A 165 7.09 -11.14 5.19
N ALA A 166 6.40 -11.39 6.31
CA ALA A 166 5.50 -12.54 6.42
C ALA A 166 4.37 -12.47 5.38
N ALA A 167 3.80 -11.29 5.14
CA ALA A 167 2.81 -11.06 4.10
C ALA A 167 3.37 -11.36 2.68
N GLU A 168 4.61 -10.94 2.37
CA GLU A 168 5.28 -11.32 1.11
C GLU A 168 5.36 -12.83 0.95
N TYR A 169 5.77 -13.55 2.02
CA TYR A 169 5.85 -15.01 1.97
C TYR A 169 4.49 -15.69 1.77
N TYR A 170 3.40 -15.15 2.30
CA TYR A 170 2.05 -15.65 1.98
C TYR A 170 1.73 -15.47 0.50
N HIS A 171 1.96 -14.31 -0.09
CA HIS A 171 1.76 -14.10 -1.52
C HIS A 171 2.58 -15.09 -2.37
N LEU A 172 3.87 -15.26 -2.05
CA LEU A 172 4.77 -16.19 -2.77
C LEU A 172 4.34 -17.65 -2.60
N LEU A 173 3.95 -18.05 -1.38
CA LEU A 173 3.47 -19.40 -1.10
C LEU A 173 2.19 -19.71 -1.88
N TYR A 174 1.23 -18.78 -1.84
CA TYR A 174 -0.07 -18.95 -2.51
C TYR A 174 0.06 -18.94 -4.04
N HIS A 175 0.99 -18.15 -4.56
CA HIS A 175 1.34 -18.23 -5.97
C HIS A 175 1.90 -19.62 -6.34
N ARG A 176 2.87 -20.11 -5.58
CA ARG A 176 3.56 -21.38 -5.88
C ARG A 176 2.65 -22.61 -5.74
N ILE A 177 1.79 -22.65 -4.73
CA ILE A 177 1.02 -23.84 -4.37
C ILE A 177 -0.40 -23.82 -4.97
N TYR A 178 -1.01 -22.64 -5.09
CA TYR A 178 -2.42 -22.49 -5.48
C TYR A 178 -2.61 -21.65 -6.73
N ASP A 179 -1.54 -21.24 -7.39
CA ASP A 179 -1.54 -20.42 -8.61
C ASP A 179 -2.29 -19.06 -8.45
N VAL A 180 -2.32 -18.52 -7.23
CA VAL A 180 -2.82 -17.17 -6.98
C VAL A 180 -1.78 -16.18 -7.47
N ARG A 181 -2.08 -15.50 -8.58
CA ARG A 181 -1.13 -14.56 -9.22
C ARG A 181 -0.88 -13.36 -8.33
N SER A 182 0.37 -13.10 -7.99
CA SER A 182 0.75 -11.98 -7.13
C SER A 182 2.02 -11.30 -7.61
N VAL A 183 2.01 -9.96 -7.58
CA VAL A 183 3.18 -9.11 -7.76
C VAL A 183 3.41 -8.33 -6.48
N ILE A 184 4.67 -8.19 -6.05
CA ILE A 184 5.04 -7.54 -4.80
C ILE A 184 5.97 -6.37 -5.11
N LEU A 185 5.59 -5.15 -4.70
CA LEU A 185 6.42 -3.96 -4.83
C LEU A 185 6.92 -3.52 -3.45
N ARG A 186 8.23 -3.47 -3.25
CA ARG A 186 8.88 -2.96 -2.03
C ARG A 186 9.14 -1.47 -2.17
N LEU A 187 8.21 -0.67 -1.65
CA LEU A 187 8.27 0.79 -1.78
C LEU A 187 9.32 1.41 -0.86
N THR A 188 9.89 2.55 -1.30
CA THR A 188 10.82 3.37 -0.51
C THR A 188 10.08 4.50 0.21
N ASN A 189 10.59 5.74 0.21
CA ASN A 189 9.93 6.85 0.89
C ASN A 189 9.06 7.62 -0.12
N THR A 190 7.83 7.19 -0.25
CA THR A 190 6.88 7.84 -1.15
C THR A 190 6.42 9.18 -0.58
N TYR A 191 6.33 10.20 -1.44
CA TYR A 191 5.82 11.54 -1.11
C TYR A 191 4.90 12.07 -2.21
N GLY A 192 4.04 13.03 -1.89
CA GLY A 192 3.17 13.66 -2.89
C GLY A 192 1.82 14.10 -2.34
N PRO A 193 0.87 14.48 -3.23
CA PRO A 193 -0.46 14.93 -2.86
C PRO A 193 -1.22 13.86 -2.05
N ARG A 194 -2.12 14.29 -1.14
CA ARG A 194 -2.90 13.48 -0.22
C ARG A 194 -2.08 12.80 0.89
N GLN A 195 -0.76 13.05 0.97
CA GLN A 195 0.02 12.59 2.10
C GLN A 195 -0.40 13.33 3.37
N GLN A 196 -0.66 12.57 4.44
CA GLN A 196 -1.04 13.15 5.73
C GLN A 196 0.15 13.89 6.35
N LEU A 197 0.07 15.22 6.44
CA LEU A 197 1.13 16.04 7.03
C LEU A 197 1.05 16.14 8.56
N ARG A 198 -0.16 16.06 9.12
CA ARG A 198 -0.41 16.28 10.56
C ARG A 198 0.00 15.12 11.46
N ASN A 199 0.44 14.02 10.88
CA ASN A 199 0.88 12.85 11.61
C ASN A 199 2.41 12.88 11.77
N ASP A 200 2.89 13.12 12.98
CA ASP A 200 4.31 13.11 13.33
C ASP A 200 4.93 11.70 13.43
N ARG A 201 4.13 10.67 13.15
CA ARG A 201 4.52 9.26 13.26
C ARG A 201 4.85 8.60 11.92
N GLN A 202 4.50 9.24 10.80
CA GLN A 202 4.63 8.64 9.47
C GLN A 202 5.34 9.56 8.48
N GLY A 203 6.40 9.01 7.87
CA GLY A 203 7.10 9.66 6.76
C GLY A 203 7.98 10.83 7.20
N VAL A 204 9.27 10.68 7.05
CA VAL A 204 10.24 11.72 7.41
C VAL A 204 9.94 13.05 6.71
N THR A 205 9.53 13.00 5.45
CA THR A 205 9.20 14.19 4.63
C THR A 205 8.02 14.96 5.21
N SER A 206 6.95 14.24 5.59
CA SER A 206 5.74 14.85 6.17
C SER A 206 6.05 15.54 7.49
N VAL A 207 6.83 14.89 8.36
CA VAL A 207 7.21 15.45 9.67
C VAL A 207 8.06 16.71 9.50
N LEU A 208 9.06 16.67 8.63
CA LEU A 208 9.92 17.82 8.37
C LEU A 208 9.14 19.00 7.77
N LEU A 209 8.31 18.71 6.75
CA LEU A 209 7.49 19.72 6.09
C LEU A 209 6.48 20.34 7.06
N TRP A 210 5.79 19.51 7.85
CA TRP A 210 4.80 20.00 8.84
C TRP A 210 5.43 20.93 9.87
N ARG A 211 6.59 20.55 10.43
CA ARG A 211 7.33 21.40 11.38
C ARG A 211 7.81 22.70 10.73
N ALA A 212 8.34 22.63 9.51
CA ALA A 212 8.77 23.81 8.77
C ALA A 212 7.62 24.79 8.51
N LEU A 213 6.44 24.31 8.08
CA LEU A 213 5.25 25.13 7.85
C LEU A 213 4.73 25.82 9.12
N ARG A 214 4.98 25.25 10.30
CA ARG A 214 4.59 25.80 11.59
C ARG A 214 5.65 26.67 12.24
N GLY A 215 6.83 26.80 11.63
CA GLY A 215 7.98 27.47 12.24
C GLY A 215 8.52 26.74 13.48
N GLU A 216 8.23 25.44 13.61
CA GLU A 216 8.69 24.62 14.74
C GLU A 216 10.14 24.17 14.54
N ARG A 217 10.84 23.95 15.65
CA ARG A 217 12.22 23.45 15.60
C ARG A 217 12.27 22.07 14.97
N ILE A 218 13.10 21.92 13.91
CA ILE A 218 13.43 20.63 13.29
C ILE A 218 14.61 20.05 14.04
N GLN A 219 14.44 18.85 14.61
CA GLN A 219 15.51 18.11 15.25
C GLN A 219 16.05 17.06 14.29
N ILE A 220 17.33 17.17 13.97
CA ILE A 220 18.07 16.19 13.18
C ILE A 220 18.82 15.28 14.15
N PHE A 221 18.64 13.97 14.01
CA PHE A 221 19.33 12.97 14.81
C PHE A 221 20.65 12.59 14.14
N GLY A 222 21.72 12.48 14.92
CA GLY A 222 23.07 12.21 14.42
C GLY A 222 23.71 13.42 13.74
N ASP A 223 24.49 13.18 12.71
CA ASP A 223 25.30 14.19 12.00
C ASP A 223 24.56 14.84 10.81
N GLY A 224 23.33 14.44 10.53
CA GLY A 224 22.54 14.94 9.40
C GLY A 224 22.93 14.36 8.04
N ALA A 225 23.86 13.40 7.99
CA ALA A 225 24.32 12.79 6.74
C ALA A 225 23.44 11.63 6.25
N GLN A 226 22.29 11.37 6.90
CA GLN A 226 21.37 10.30 6.50
C GLN A 226 20.83 10.55 5.10
N ARG A 227 20.99 9.54 4.24
CA ARG A 227 20.41 9.53 2.90
C ARG A 227 19.09 8.75 2.90
N ARG A 228 18.17 9.20 2.05
CA ARG A 228 16.89 8.53 1.80
C ARG A 228 16.65 8.53 0.30
N ASP A 229 16.01 7.46 -0.16
CA ASP A 229 15.51 7.33 -1.49
C ASP A 229 14.04 7.78 -1.49
N PHE A 230 13.66 8.69 -2.39
CA PHE A 230 12.34 9.29 -2.44
C PHE A 230 11.70 9.07 -3.80
N ASP A 231 10.47 8.51 -3.79
CA ASP A 231 9.66 8.30 -4.98
C ASP A 231 8.43 9.21 -4.94
N HIS A 232 8.14 9.90 -6.04
CA HIS A 232 6.87 10.62 -6.13
C HIS A 232 5.71 9.62 -6.23
N VAL A 233 4.56 9.97 -5.66
CA VAL A 233 3.41 9.06 -5.63
C VAL A 233 2.89 8.70 -7.02
N ASP A 234 3.05 9.59 -8.01
CA ASP A 234 2.64 9.30 -9.39
C ASP A 234 3.51 8.20 -10.01
N ASP A 235 4.82 8.20 -9.75
CA ASP A 235 5.73 7.13 -10.19
C ASP A 235 5.37 5.78 -9.54
N VAL A 236 5.01 5.82 -8.24
CA VAL A 236 4.55 4.63 -7.52
C VAL A 236 3.23 4.12 -8.08
N VAL A 237 2.28 5.01 -8.40
CA VAL A 237 1.00 4.65 -9.01
C VAL A 237 1.20 4.03 -10.38
N GLU A 238 2.08 4.60 -11.21
CA GLU A 238 2.41 4.04 -12.52
C GLU A 238 3.03 2.65 -12.38
N ALA A 239 4.00 2.47 -11.46
CA ALA A 239 4.60 1.17 -11.18
C ALA A 239 3.58 0.13 -10.71
N LEU A 240 2.61 0.53 -9.88
CA LEU A 240 1.52 -0.35 -9.44
C LEU A 240 0.61 -0.78 -10.60
N MET A 241 0.30 0.14 -11.52
CA MET A 241 -0.55 -0.15 -12.68
C MET A 241 0.18 -0.99 -13.76
N LEU A 242 1.50 -0.96 -13.80
CA LEU A 242 2.32 -1.76 -14.72
C LEU A 242 2.58 -3.19 -14.21
N ALA A 243 2.39 -3.44 -12.92
CA ALA A 243 2.63 -4.72 -12.27
C ALA A 243 1.54 -5.74 -12.60
#